data_b54b4df03ebd02bab0995590943d3163
#
_entry.id   b54b4df03ebd02bab0995590943d3163
#
_cell.length_a   1.000
_cell.length_b   1.000
_cell.length_c   1.000
_cell.angle_alpha   90.00
_cell.angle_beta   90.00
_cell.angle_gamma   90.00
#
_symmetry.space_group_name_H-M   'P 1'
#
loop_
_entity.id
_entity.type
_entity.pdbx_description
1 polymer ?
#
loop_
_entity_poly.entity_id
_entity_poly.type
_entity_poly.pdbx_seq_one_letter_code
_entity_poly.pdbx_strand_id
1 'polypeptide(L)'
;MAAGHMHMNNGSAVSGEYKKIVYWICTIAALGGLLFGLDQGFIANSLETIEKVYFLGVEGGEKYAAILATGGIIGALLSGIFARFLGRKRSLILAGFLFSSLSIVSATLPAIAVLSACRFGLGFAVGIASFIVPLYLSETAPASIRGSMGSLFQLMITIGIFLIAVTNVVIARIFLNPHVALPIMFLVIAAFSLIMFIGSFRLPESPRWLMLKGRKAQAREVLARV
;
A
#
# COMPACT_ATOMS: atom_id res chain seq x y z
N MET A 1 49.09 17.41 31.19
CA MET A 1 48.29 17.90 30.09
C MET A 1 48.12 16.83 29.05
N ALA A 2 47.06 16.02 29.08
CA ALA A 2 46.61 15.15 28.01
C ALA A 2 45.27 14.50 28.41
N ALA A 3 44.21 15.21 28.27
CA ALA A 3 42.84 14.64 28.36
C ALA A 3 41.92 15.53 27.52
N GLY A 4 41.44 15.07 26.40
CA GLY A 4 40.42 15.82 25.67
C GLY A 4 40.40 15.64 24.15
N HIS A 5 40.37 14.39 23.64
CA HIS A 5 39.99 14.18 22.24
C HIS A 5 39.44 12.75 22.05
N MET A 6 38.31 12.44 22.67
CA MET A 6 37.64 11.16 22.41
C MET A 6 36.13 11.24 22.68
N HIS A 7 35.37 12.12 21.99
CA HIS A 7 33.90 12.07 22.06
C HIS A 7 33.17 12.84 20.95
N MET A 8 33.67 12.85 19.70
CA MET A 8 32.92 13.52 18.61
C MET A 8 32.57 12.65 17.41
N ASN A 9 32.82 11.36 17.42
CA ASN A 9 32.57 10.56 16.20
C ASN A 9 31.35 9.62 16.27
N ASN A 10 30.68 9.48 17.41
CA ASN A 10 29.49 8.64 17.51
C ASN A 10 28.17 9.34 17.10
N GLY A 11 28.10 10.66 17.17
CA GLY A 11 26.88 11.41 16.86
C GLY A 11 26.51 11.43 15.38
N SER A 12 27.48 11.48 14.48
CA SER A 12 27.25 11.54 13.04
C SER A 12 26.87 10.19 12.43
N ALA A 13 27.44 9.10 12.92
CA ALA A 13 27.11 7.75 12.49
C ALA A 13 25.69 7.36 12.95
N VAL A 14 25.34 7.66 14.20
CA VAL A 14 24.00 7.44 14.76
C VAL A 14 22.96 8.25 14.02
N SER A 15 23.24 9.52 13.65
CA SER A 15 22.30 10.35 12.89
C SER A 15 22.08 9.84 11.45
N GLY A 16 23.08 9.19 10.84
CA GLY A 16 22.99 8.63 9.50
C GLY A 16 22.14 7.33 9.44
N GLU A 17 22.27 6.48 10.42
CA GLU A 17 21.48 5.25 10.54
C GLU A 17 20.01 5.53 10.84
N TYR A 18 19.75 6.51 11.69
CA TYR A 18 18.42 7.04 11.98
C TYR A 18 17.67 7.49 10.73
N LYS A 19 18.31 8.31 9.91
CA LYS A 19 17.72 8.80 8.65
C LYS A 19 17.36 7.64 7.72
N LYS A 20 18.21 6.63 7.60
CA LYS A 20 17.96 5.46 6.74
C LYS A 20 16.72 4.68 7.17
N ILE A 21 16.54 4.44 8.47
CA ILE A 21 15.38 3.70 9.00
C ILE A 21 14.09 4.49 8.76
N VAL A 22 14.09 5.80 9.03
CA VAL A 22 12.92 6.66 8.79
C VAL A 22 12.57 6.67 7.30
N TYR A 23 13.54 6.85 6.40
CA TYR A 23 13.29 6.79 4.95
C TYR A 23 12.74 5.44 4.52
N TRP A 24 13.27 4.33 5.04
CA TRP A 24 12.76 3.00 4.76
C TRP A 24 11.30 2.83 5.18
N ILE A 25 10.97 3.24 6.41
CA ILE A 25 9.61 3.21 6.94
C ILE A 25 8.67 4.03 6.04
N CYS A 26 9.08 5.25 5.69
CA CYS A 26 8.30 6.13 4.84
C CYS A 26 8.11 5.55 3.44
N THR A 27 9.14 4.97 2.85
CA THR A 27 9.07 4.36 1.53
C THR A 27 8.11 3.17 1.49
N ILE A 28 8.22 2.23 2.43
CA ILE A 28 7.33 1.06 2.47
C ILE A 28 5.88 1.46 2.75
N ALA A 29 5.68 2.39 3.68
CA ALA A 29 4.33 2.88 3.96
C ALA A 29 3.75 3.67 2.77
N ALA A 30 4.58 4.44 2.06
CA ALA A 30 4.17 5.17 0.87
C ALA A 30 3.77 4.25 -0.30
N LEU A 31 4.30 3.02 -0.37
CA LEU A 31 3.84 2.00 -1.32
C LEU A 31 2.35 1.67 -1.15
N GLY A 32 1.78 1.84 0.04
CA GLY A 32 0.33 1.73 0.23
C GLY A 32 -0.45 2.77 -0.57
N GLY A 33 0.06 4.00 -0.66
CA GLY A 33 -0.49 5.04 -1.55
C GLY A 33 -0.32 4.68 -3.01
N LEU A 34 0.85 4.16 -3.39
CA LEU A 34 1.12 3.71 -4.76
C LEU A 34 0.12 2.62 -5.19
N LEU A 35 -0.14 1.61 -4.36
CA LEU A 35 -1.09 0.54 -4.66
C LEU A 35 -2.52 1.07 -4.84
N PHE A 36 -2.93 2.03 -4.01
CA PHE A 36 -4.20 2.71 -4.20
C PHE A 36 -4.28 3.38 -5.57
N GLY A 37 -3.22 4.10 -5.96
CA GLY A 37 -3.13 4.74 -7.28
C GLY A 37 -3.10 3.75 -8.43
N LEU A 38 -2.35 2.66 -8.32
CA LEU A 38 -2.29 1.59 -9.33
C LEU A 38 -3.68 0.99 -9.57
N ASP A 39 -4.44 0.72 -8.51
CA ASP A 39 -5.76 0.13 -8.63
C ASP A 39 -6.79 1.09 -9.23
N GLN A 40 -6.77 2.36 -8.83
CA GLN A 40 -7.63 3.41 -9.40
C GLN A 40 -7.34 3.63 -10.89
N GLY A 41 -6.08 3.77 -11.25
CA GLY A 41 -5.67 3.97 -12.64
C GLY A 41 -5.88 2.72 -13.49
N PHE A 42 -5.79 1.51 -12.90
CA PHE A 42 -6.06 0.27 -13.58
C PHE A 42 -7.48 0.23 -14.15
N ILE A 43 -8.50 0.46 -13.33
CA ILE A 43 -9.89 0.36 -13.78
C ILE A 43 -10.21 1.41 -14.85
N ALA A 44 -9.68 2.62 -14.70
CA ALA A 44 -9.91 3.68 -15.67
C ALA A 44 -9.41 3.33 -17.08
N ASN A 45 -8.36 2.50 -17.19
CA ASN A 45 -7.73 2.15 -18.46
C ASN A 45 -8.05 0.74 -18.96
N SER A 46 -8.54 -0.17 -18.11
CA SER A 46 -8.77 -1.57 -18.46
C SER A 46 -10.24 -1.98 -18.46
N LEU A 47 -11.17 -1.08 -18.07
CA LEU A 47 -12.60 -1.39 -17.99
C LEU A 47 -13.15 -1.90 -19.32
N GLU A 48 -12.85 -1.20 -20.43
CA GLU A 48 -13.27 -1.59 -21.76
C GLU A 48 -12.73 -2.99 -22.17
N THR A 49 -11.49 -3.32 -21.74
CA THR A 49 -10.90 -4.63 -21.97
C THR A 49 -11.63 -5.71 -21.17
N ILE A 50 -12.00 -5.43 -19.93
CA ILE A 50 -12.78 -6.34 -19.07
C ILE A 50 -14.17 -6.57 -19.66
N GLU A 51 -14.84 -5.52 -20.10
CA GLU A 51 -16.15 -5.59 -20.77
C GLU A 51 -16.10 -6.51 -22.00
N LYS A 52 -15.06 -6.39 -22.82
CA LYS A 52 -14.86 -7.25 -24.00
C LYS A 52 -14.58 -8.70 -23.65
N VAL A 53 -13.72 -8.96 -22.63
CA VAL A 53 -13.32 -10.33 -22.23
C VAL A 53 -14.49 -11.09 -21.60
N TYR A 54 -15.32 -10.39 -20.81
CA TYR A 54 -16.42 -11.03 -20.06
C TYR A 54 -17.81 -10.78 -20.68
N PHE A 55 -17.84 -10.11 -21.85
CA PHE A 55 -19.10 -9.76 -22.55
C PHE A 55 -20.07 -9.00 -21.64
N LEU A 56 -19.54 -8.10 -20.84
CA LEU A 56 -20.30 -7.28 -19.93
C LEU A 56 -20.92 -6.13 -20.62
N GLY A 57 -21.94 -5.73 -20.93
CA GLY A 57 -22.33 -4.40 -21.45
C GLY A 57 -21.87 -3.26 -20.53
N VAL A 58 -22.03 -2.03 -20.96
CA VAL A 58 -21.62 -0.84 -20.23
C VAL A 58 -22.10 -0.86 -18.77
N GLU A 59 -23.38 -1.20 -18.53
CA GLU A 59 -23.96 -1.32 -17.19
C GLU A 59 -23.24 -2.36 -16.32
N GLY A 60 -22.83 -3.50 -16.92
CA GLY A 60 -22.08 -4.55 -16.22
C GLY A 60 -20.68 -4.10 -15.85
N GLY A 61 -20.01 -3.36 -16.73
CA GLY A 61 -18.71 -2.77 -16.49
C GLY A 61 -18.75 -1.73 -15.36
N GLU A 62 -19.73 -0.84 -15.37
CA GLU A 62 -19.93 0.17 -14.33
C GLU A 62 -20.20 -0.49 -12.96
N LYS A 63 -21.03 -1.52 -12.92
CA LYS A 63 -21.27 -2.31 -11.69
C LYS A 63 -19.97 -2.94 -11.17
N TYR A 64 -19.18 -3.55 -12.07
CA TYR A 64 -17.89 -4.12 -11.71
C TYR A 64 -16.92 -3.05 -11.14
N ALA A 65 -16.86 -1.88 -11.74
CA ALA A 65 -16.06 -0.77 -11.25
C ALA A 65 -16.52 -0.28 -9.86
N ALA A 66 -17.83 -0.17 -9.64
CA ALA A 66 -18.42 0.30 -8.39
C ALA A 66 -18.20 -0.67 -7.20
N ILE A 67 -18.00 -1.96 -7.46
CA ILE A 67 -17.74 -2.97 -6.40
C ILE A 67 -16.50 -2.61 -5.58
N LEU A 68 -15.46 -2.04 -6.18
CA LEU A 68 -14.29 -1.57 -5.46
C LEU A 68 -14.66 -0.55 -4.39
N ALA A 69 -15.48 0.44 -4.75
CA ALA A 69 -15.87 1.50 -3.82
C ALA A 69 -16.65 0.95 -2.62
N THR A 70 -17.53 -0.04 -2.83
CA THR A 70 -18.27 -0.69 -1.74
C THR A 70 -17.34 -1.42 -0.78
N GLY A 71 -16.37 -2.18 -1.30
CA GLY A 71 -15.31 -2.79 -0.50
C GLY A 71 -14.47 -1.75 0.25
N GLY A 72 -14.11 -0.65 -0.43
CA GLY A 72 -13.35 0.45 0.14
C GLY A 72 -14.02 1.13 1.33
N ILE A 73 -15.32 1.40 1.23
CA ILE A 73 -16.11 1.97 2.32
C ILE A 73 -16.08 1.04 3.55
N ILE A 74 -16.34 -0.24 3.35
CA ILE A 74 -16.34 -1.22 4.45
C ILE A 74 -14.94 -1.36 5.05
N GLY A 75 -13.91 -1.43 4.22
CA GLY A 75 -12.51 -1.49 4.67
C GLY A 75 -12.10 -0.26 5.47
N ALA A 76 -12.48 0.93 5.03
CA ALA A 76 -12.20 2.18 5.73
C ALA A 76 -12.92 2.25 7.08
N LEU A 77 -14.19 1.86 7.16
CA LEU A 77 -14.95 1.84 8.41
C LEU A 77 -14.37 0.85 9.43
N LEU A 78 -13.92 -0.32 8.97
CA LEU A 78 -13.32 -1.34 9.83
C LEU A 78 -11.84 -1.08 10.15
N SER A 79 -11.17 -0.20 9.41
CA SER A 79 -9.74 0.09 9.58
C SER A 79 -9.39 0.58 10.99
N GLY A 80 -10.26 1.36 11.63
CA GLY A 80 -10.10 1.80 13.02
C GLY A 80 -10.08 0.63 14.00
N ILE A 81 -10.90 -0.39 13.76
CA ILE A 81 -10.93 -1.63 14.54
C ILE A 81 -9.62 -2.39 14.35
N PHE A 82 -9.19 -2.59 13.11
CA PHE A 82 -7.90 -3.22 12.80
C PHE A 82 -6.72 -2.47 13.43
N ALA A 83 -6.71 -1.14 13.31
CA ALA A 83 -5.68 -0.30 13.94
C ALA A 83 -5.60 -0.51 15.46
N ARG A 84 -6.74 -0.62 16.13
CA ARG A 84 -6.82 -0.79 17.59
C ARG A 84 -6.38 -2.18 18.05
N PHE A 85 -6.87 -3.24 17.37
CA PHE A 85 -6.66 -4.62 17.83
C PHE A 85 -5.38 -5.25 17.28
N LEU A 86 -5.13 -5.16 15.96
CA LEU A 86 -3.97 -5.76 15.32
C LEU A 86 -2.71 -4.88 15.39
N GLY A 87 -2.89 -3.55 15.44
CA GLY A 87 -1.80 -2.59 15.30
C GLY A 87 -1.59 -2.17 13.85
N ARG A 88 -0.69 -1.19 13.66
CA ARG A 88 -0.50 -0.58 12.33
C ARG A 88 0.28 -1.50 11.40
N LYS A 89 1.36 -2.09 11.90
CA LYS A 89 2.20 -3.04 11.13
C LYS A 89 1.40 -4.23 10.60
N ARG A 90 0.65 -4.91 11.47
CA ARG A 90 -0.12 -6.09 11.07
C ARG A 90 -1.25 -5.74 10.12
N SER A 91 -1.87 -4.59 10.27
CA SER A 91 -2.89 -4.11 9.34
C SER A 91 -2.32 -3.81 7.95
N LEU A 92 -1.10 -3.27 7.86
CA LEU A 92 -0.37 -3.08 6.59
C LEU A 92 -0.01 -4.43 5.94
N ILE A 93 0.44 -5.40 6.74
CA ILE A 93 0.71 -6.77 6.26
C ILE A 93 -0.56 -7.40 5.70
N LEU A 94 -1.70 -7.26 6.41
CA LEU A 94 -2.99 -7.77 5.95
C LEU A 94 -3.41 -7.12 4.62
N ALA A 95 -3.32 -5.80 4.51
CA ALA A 95 -3.64 -5.09 3.28
C ALA A 95 -2.75 -5.55 2.12
N GLY A 96 -1.42 -5.63 2.32
CA GLY A 96 -0.48 -6.11 1.32
C GLY A 96 -0.73 -7.57 0.90
N PHE A 97 -1.08 -8.44 1.84
CA PHE A 97 -1.46 -9.82 1.57
C PHE A 97 -2.73 -9.90 0.71
N LEU A 98 -3.77 -9.15 1.07
CA LEU A 98 -5.02 -9.12 0.30
C LEU A 98 -4.78 -8.59 -1.11
N PHE A 99 -4.02 -7.49 -1.25
CA PHE A 99 -3.67 -6.96 -2.56
C PHE A 99 -2.93 -7.98 -3.42
N SER A 100 -1.88 -8.61 -2.91
CA SER A 100 -1.07 -9.54 -3.68
C SER A 100 -1.85 -10.79 -4.06
N SER A 101 -2.54 -11.42 -3.11
CA SER A 101 -3.29 -12.66 -3.36
C SER A 101 -4.46 -12.44 -4.32
N LEU A 102 -5.25 -11.39 -4.12
CA LEU A 102 -6.43 -11.11 -4.95
C LEU A 102 -6.04 -10.64 -6.36
N SER A 103 -4.94 -9.89 -6.51
CA SER A 103 -4.42 -9.52 -7.83
C SER A 103 -3.90 -10.73 -8.61
N ILE A 104 -3.22 -11.68 -7.94
CA ILE A 104 -2.77 -12.93 -8.55
C ILE A 104 -3.99 -13.77 -8.99
N VAL A 105 -5.00 -13.91 -8.14
CA VAL A 105 -6.23 -14.63 -8.49
C VAL A 105 -6.91 -13.94 -9.68
N SER A 106 -7.01 -12.61 -9.70
CA SER A 106 -7.59 -11.88 -10.82
C SER A 106 -6.84 -12.08 -12.13
N ALA A 107 -5.51 -12.26 -12.07
CA ALA A 107 -4.69 -12.52 -13.25
C ALA A 107 -4.97 -13.89 -13.90
N THR A 108 -5.59 -14.84 -13.20
CA THR A 108 -6.02 -16.13 -13.78
C THR A 108 -7.29 -16.01 -14.63
N LEU A 109 -7.89 -14.81 -14.72
CA LEU A 109 -9.17 -14.55 -15.39
C LEU A 109 -10.28 -15.53 -14.98
N PRO A 110 -10.60 -15.62 -13.69
CA PRO A 110 -11.64 -16.51 -13.20
C PRO A 110 -13.03 -16.06 -13.68
N ALA A 111 -14.08 -16.86 -13.42
CA ALA A 111 -15.45 -16.44 -13.70
C ALA A 111 -15.75 -15.05 -13.11
N ILE A 112 -16.59 -14.27 -13.81
CA ILE A 112 -16.88 -12.87 -13.44
C ILE A 112 -17.33 -12.68 -11.97
N ALA A 113 -18.05 -13.66 -11.41
CA ALA A 113 -18.45 -13.63 -10.01
C ALA A 113 -17.24 -13.65 -9.05
N VAL A 114 -16.22 -14.48 -9.35
CA VAL A 114 -14.99 -14.55 -8.57
C VAL A 114 -14.15 -13.31 -8.77
N LEU A 115 -14.06 -12.82 -10.01
CA LEU A 115 -13.36 -11.57 -10.32
C LEU A 115 -13.99 -10.38 -9.57
N SER A 116 -15.32 -10.32 -9.50
CA SER A 116 -16.05 -9.33 -8.73
C SER A 116 -15.81 -9.43 -7.22
N ALA A 117 -15.74 -10.66 -6.68
CA ALA A 117 -15.35 -10.87 -5.29
C ALA A 117 -13.90 -10.44 -5.01
N CYS A 118 -12.96 -10.71 -5.93
CA CYS A 118 -11.60 -10.19 -5.85
C CYS A 118 -11.59 -8.66 -5.87
N ARG A 119 -12.40 -8.04 -6.73
CA ARG A 119 -12.53 -6.58 -6.83
C ARG A 119 -13.04 -5.96 -5.54
N PHE A 120 -14.04 -6.58 -4.90
CA PHE A 120 -14.50 -6.18 -3.57
C PHE A 120 -13.38 -6.27 -2.52
N GLY A 121 -12.65 -7.39 -2.50
CA GLY A 121 -11.55 -7.61 -1.56
C GLY A 121 -10.38 -6.65 -1.78
N LEU A 122 -10.06 -6.30 -3.05
CA LEU A 122 -9.09 -5.25 -3.37
C LEU A 122 -9.55 -3.89 -2.84
N GLY A 123 -10.83 -3.54 -3.02
CA GLY A 123 -11.40 -2.34 -2.44
C GLY A 123 -11.29 -2.34 -0.91
N PHE A 124 -11.60 -3.46 -0.26
CA PHE A 124 -11.46 -3.60 1.18
C PHE A 124 -10.01 -3.36 1.66
N ALA A 125 -9.02 -3.90 0.94
CA ALA A 125 -7.61 -3.67 1.23
C ALA A 125 -7.20 -2.20 1.00
N VAL A 126 -7.74 -1.55 -0.07
CA VAL A 126 -7.60 -0.10 -0.30
C VAL A 126 -8.14 0.69 0.89
N GLY A 127 -9.34 0.36 1.36
CA GLY A 127 -9.97 1.02 2.50
C GLY A 127 -9.14 0.92 3.78
N ILE A 128 -8.57 -0.24 4.07
CA ILE A 128 -7.64 -0.42 5.19
C ILE A 128 -6.38 0.44 4.99
N ALA A 129 -5.75 0.36 3.82
CA ALA A 129 -4.49 1.06 3.55
C ALA A 129 -4.65 2.58 3.60
N SER A 130 -5.75 3.12 3.06
CA SER A 130 -6.02 4.57 3.02
C SER A 130 -6.12 5.22 4.40
N PHE A 131 -6.51 4.47 5.41
CA PHE A 131 -6.52 4.93 6.81
C PHE A 131 -5.21 4.61 7.54
N ILE A 132 -4.74 3.36 7.43
CA ILE A 132 -3.60 2.88 8.22
C ILE A 132 -2.28 3.53 7.79
N VAL A 133 -2.07 3.76 6.48
CA VAL A 133 -0.80 4.32 5.97
C VAL A 133 -0.57 5.74 6.49
N PRO A 134 -1.48 6.71 6.30
CA PRO A 134 -1.30 8.05 6.86
C PRO A 134 -1.18 8.05 8.38
N LEU A 135 -1.97 7.23 9.07
CA LEU A 135 -1.89 7.07 10.53
C LEU A 135 -0.51 6.58 10.96
N TYR A 136 0.00 5.52 10.33
CA TYR A 136 1.31 4.97 10.63
C TYR A 136 2.43 5.98 10.38
N LEU A 137 2.39 6.67 9.25
CA LEU A 137 3.35 7.73 8.90
C LEU A 137 3.32 8.87 9.94
N SER A 138 2.13 9.30 10.36
CA SER A 138 1.99 10.37 11.36
C SER A 138 2.48 9.98 12.77
N GLU A 139 2.42 8.70 13.11
CA GLU A 139 2.86 8.18 14.41
C GLU A 139 4.35 7.82 14.47
N THR A 140 4.95 7.52 13.32
CA THR A 140 6.36 7.10 13.22
C THR A 140 7.29 8.21 12.72
N ALA A 141 6.78 9.18 11.97
CA ALA A 141 7.61 10.27 11.47
C ALA A 141 7.97 11.29 12.55
N PRO A 142 9.22 11.78 12.57
CA PRO A 142 9.64 12.90 13.40
C PRO A 142 8.75 14.14 13.18
N ALA A 143 8.59 14.95 14.23
CA ALA A 143 7.71 16.13 14.19
C ALA A 143 8.05 17.10 13.04
N SER A 144 9.33 17.24 12.71
CA SER A 144 9.84 18.13 11.64
C SER A 144 9.38 17.76 10.22
N ILE A 145 9.08 16.47 9.96
CA ILE A 145 8.71 15.99 8.62
C ILE A 145 7.29 15.38 8.57
N ARG A 146 6.56 15.35 9.68
CA ARG A 146 5.24 14.71 9.77
C ARG A 146 4.23 15.28 8.76
N GLY A 147 4.24 16.57 8.52
CA GLY A 147 3.37 17.23 7.54
C GLY A 147 3.65 16.77 6.11
N SER A 148 4.93 16.65 5.75
CA SER A 148 5.34 16.18 4.41
C SER A 148 5.03 14.70 4.14
N MET A 149 4.83 13.89 5.19
CA MET A 149 4.47 12.49 5.03
C MET A 149 3.05 12.29 4.48
N GLY A 150 2.11 13.16 4.85
CA GLY A 150 0.77 13.18 4.24
C GLY A 150 0.82 13.51 2.75
N SER A 151 1.64 14.50 2.38
CA SER A 151 1.87 14.87 0.97
C SER A 151 2.56 13.74 0.19
N LEU A 152 3.49 13.00 0.82
CA LEU A 152 4.14 11.86 0.21
C LEU A 152 3.14 10.73 -0.11
N PHE A 153 2.20 10.45 0.78
CA PHE A 153 1.14 9.48 0.52
C PHE A 153 0.31 9.86 -0.71
N GLN A 154 -0.12 11.12 -0.79
CA GLN A 154 -0.88 11.62 -1.94
C GLN A 154 -0.07 11.63 -3.23
N LEU A 155 1.22 12.00 -3.16
CA LEU A 155 2.13 11.94 -4.30
C LEU A 155 2.26 10.50 -4.84
N MET A 156 2.37 9.52 -3.95
CA MET A 156 2.46 8.11 -4.34
C MET A 156 1.18 7.59 -5.01
N ILE A 157 0.00 8.07 -4.60
CA ILE A 157 -1.25 7.78 -5.31
C ILE A 157 -1.18 8.29 -6.74
N THR A 158 -0.78 9.54 -6.94
CA THR A 158 -0.67 10.16 -8.27
C THR A 158 0.35 9.44 -9.15
N ILE A 159 1.52 9.09 -8.58
CA ILE A 159 2.54 8.29 -9.28
C ILE A 159 1.98 6.93 -9.67
N GLY A 160 1.21 6.28 -8.79
CA GLY A 160 0.57 4.99 -9.06
C GLY A 160 -0.41 5.05 -10.24
N ILE A 161 -1.28 6.06 -10.25
CA ILE A 161 -2.23 6.29 -11.36
C ILE A 161 -1.46 6.48 -12.68
N PHE A 162 -0.43 7.32 -12.67
CA PHE A 162 0.38 7.57 -13.87
C PHE A 162 1.11 6.30 -14.33
N LEU A 163 1.75 5.60 -13.43
CA LEU A 163 2.53 4.40 -13.72
C LEU A 163 1.66 3.31 -14.35
N ILE A 164 0.49 3.03 -13.79
CA ILE A 164 -0.40 2.00 -14.33
C ILE A 164 -1.02 2.43 -15.65
N ALA A 165 -1.33 3.72 -15.84
CA ALA A 165 -1.85 4.23 -17.10
C ALA A 165 -0.83 4.02 -18.23
N VAL A 166 0.43 4.40 -18.02
CA VAL A 166 1.51 4.16 -18.99
C VAL A 166 1.70 2.67 -19.26
N THR A 167 1.77 1.87 -18.18
CA THR A 167 1.95 0.41 -18.26
C THR A 167 0.82 -0.26 -19.05
N ASN A 168 -0.43 0.10 -18.78
CA ASN A 168 -1.60 -0.46 -19.47
C ASN A 168 -1.60 -0.12 -20.97
N VAL A 169 -1.23 1.12 -21.32
CA VAL A 169 -1.11 1.53 -22.75
C VAL A 169 -0.01 0.72 -23.45
N VAL A 170 1.14 0.55 -22.80
CA VAL A 170 2.27 -0.24 -23.35
C VAL A 170 1.85 -1.70 -23.53
N ILE A 171 1.24 -2.32 -22.51
CA ILE A 171 0.79 -3.71 -22.57
C ILE A 171 -0.26 -3.89 -23.67
N ALA A 172 -1.24 -3.00 -23.79
CA ALA A 172 -2.27 -3.07 -24.80
C ALA A 172 -1.74 -2.93 -26.23
N ARG A 173 -0.63 -2.19 -26.42
CA ARG A 173 0.04 -2.07 -27.73
C ARG A 173 0.89 -3.29 -28.10
N ILE A 174 1.51 -3.93 -27.11
CA ILE A 174 2.35 -5.13 -27.32
C ILE A 174 1.49 -6.38 -27.48
N PHE A 175 0.48 -6.52 -26.64
CA PHE A 175 -0.39 -7.69 -26.58
C PHE A 175 -1.79 -7.31 -27.10
N LEU A 176 -2.01 -7.50 -28.42
CA LEU A 176 -3.28 -7.18 -29.06
C LEU A 176 -4.44 -8.09 -28.60
N ASN A 177 -4.13 -9.26 -28.01
CA ASN A 177 -5.14 -10.17 -27.49
C ASN A 177 -5.52 -9.75 -26.05
N PRO A 178 -6.79 -9.34 -25.79
CA PRO A 178 -7.25 -8.93 -24.47
C PRO A 178 -7.10 -10.01 -23.39
N HIS A 179 -7.22 -11.29 -23.76
CA HIS A 179 -7.04 -12.42 -22.85
C HIS A 179 -5.59 -12.63 -22.40
N VAL A 180 -4.62 -12.03 -23.09
CA VAL A 180 -3.20 -12.02 -22.70
C VAL A 180 -2.85 -10.71 -21.97
N ALA A 181 -3.35 -9.59 -22.49
CA ALA A 181 -3.04 -8.27 -21.92
C ALA A 181 -3.58 -8.11 -20.49
N LEU A 182 -4.82 -8.52 -20.24
CA LEU A 182 -5.49 -8.31 -18.95
C LEU A 182 -4.80 -9.04 -17.78
N PRO A 183 -4.41 -10.32 -17.88
CA PRO A 183 -3.60 -10.99 -16.84
C PRO A 183 -2.30 -10.25 -16.52
N ILE A 184 -1.59 -9.79 -17.54
CA ILE A 184 -0.31 -9.09 -17.36
C ILE A 184 -0.53 -7.79 -16.59
N MET A 185 -1.60 -7.04 -16.89
CA MET A 185 -1.97 -5.83 -16.15
C MET A 185 -2.23 -6.13 -14.65
N PHE A 186 -2.94 -7.22 -14.34
CA PHE A 186 -3.13 -7.64 -12.94
C PHE A 186 -1.82 -8.08 -12.27
N LEU A 187 -0.92 -8.75 -12.99
CA LEU A 187 0.38 -9.17 -12.47
C LEU A 187 1.29 -7.98 -12.13
N VAL A 188 1.18 -6.87 -12.86
CA VAL A 188 1.90 -5.64 -12.51
C VAL A 188 1.47 -5.14 -11.11
N ILE A 189 0.16 -5.09 -10.84
CA ILE A 189 -0.35 -4.72 -9.52
C ILE A 189 0.12 -5.73 -8.47
N ALA A 190 0.05 -7.03 -8.78
CA ALA A 190 0.51 -8.09 -7.89
C ALA A 190 2.00 -7.96 -7.54
N ALA A 191 2.85 -7.58 -8.48
CA ALA A 191 4.29 -7.39 -8.24
C ALA A 191 4.56 -6.26 -7.23
N PHE A 192 3.94 -5.09 -7.41
CA PHE A 192 4.08 -3.98 -6.47
C PHE A 192 3.48 -4.29 -5.09
N SER A 193 2.34 -4.98 -5.05
CA SER A 193 1.72 -5.38 -3.79
C SER A 193 2.54 -6.42 -3.03
N LEU A 194 3.21 -7.32 -3.73
CA LEU A 194 4.12 -8.29 -3.13
C LEU A 194 5.34 -7.60 -2.50
N ILE A 195 5.88 -6.57 -3.17
CA ILE A 195 6.97 -5.75 -2.59
C ILE A 195 6.51 -5.07 -1.30
N MET A 196 5.32 -4.48 -1.29
CA MET A 196 4.75 -3.88 -0.08
C MET A 196 4.52 -4.94 1.01
N PHE A 197 3.94 -6.08 0.66
CA PHE A 197 3.67 -7.17 1.60
C PHE A 197 4.95 -7.65 2.28
N ILE A 198 5.98 -8.00 1.50
CA ILE A 198 7.29 -8.44 2.01
C ILE A 198 7.98 -7.32 2.81
N GLY A 199 7.97 -6.11 2.29
CA GLY A 199 8.56 -4.95 2.96
C GLY A 199 7.92 -4.64 4.31
N SER A 200 6.61 -4.85 4.44
CA SER A 200 5.86 -4.61 5.67
C SER A 200 6.29 -5.49 6.86
N PHE A 201 6.87 -6.67 6.61
CA PHE A 201 7.40 -7.52 7.69
C PHE A 201 8.58 -6.87 8.43
N ARG A 202 9.36 -6.03 7.76
CA ARG A 202 10.52 -5.34 8.35
C ARG A 202 10.16 -4.03 9.04
N LEU A 203 8.91 -3.56 8.92
CA LEU A 203 8.46 -2.35 9.60
C LEU A 203 8.40 -2.57 11.12
N PRO A 204 8.81 -1.59 11.94
CA PRO A 204 8.51 -1.62 13.37
C PRO A 204 7.02 -1.37 13.61
N GLU A 205 6.51 -1.74 14.79
CA GLU A 205 5.16 -1.34 15.17
C GLU A 205 5.14 0.12 15.62
N SER A 206 3.98 0.78 15.54
CA SER A 206 3.84 2.16 15.98
C SER A 206 4.18 2.33 17.47
N PRO A 207 5.07 3.26 17.82
CA PRO A 207 5.40 3.56 19.23
C PRO A 207 4.16 3.93 20.05
N ARG A 208 3.25 4.71 19.44
CA ARG A 208 2.01 5.14 20.08
C ARG A 208 1.11 3.96 20.39
N TRP A 209 0.96 3.01 19.46
CA TRP A 209 0.15 1.81 19.68
C TRP A 209 0.77 0.91 20.76
N LEU A 210 2.09 0.75 20.78
CA LEU A 210 2.80 -0.01 21.81
C LEU A 210 2.58 0.59 23.21
N MET A 211 2.60 1.90 23.34
CA MET A 211 2.29 2.61 24.59
C MET A 211 0.85 2.34 25.05
N LEU A 212 -0.13 2.41 24.15
CA LEU A 212 -1.53 2.13 24.43
C LEU A 212 -1.77 0.68 24.89
N LYS A 213 -0.93 -0.25 24.43
CA LYS A 213 -0.98 -1.68 24.82
C LYS A 213 -0.13 -1.99 26.07
N GLY A 214 0.43 -0.97 26.74
CA GLY A 214 1.26 -1.15 27.95
C GLY A 214 2.68 -1.67 27.67
N ARG A 215 3.09 -1.82 26.41
CA ARG A 215 4.41 -2.34 26.00
C ARG A 215 5.46 -1.23 25.99
N LYS A 216 5.67 -0.58 27.14
CA LYS A 216 6.52 0.61 27.28
C LYS A 216 7.99 0.37 26.90
N ALA A 217 8.54 -0.81 27.19
CA ALA A 217 9.93 -1.13 26.83
C ALA A 217 10.12 -1.17 25.30
N GLN A 218 9.23 -1.86 24.58
CA GLN A 218 9.27 -1.94 23.13
C GLN A 218 9.01 -0.57 22.48
N ALA A 219 8.10 0.24 23.04
CA ALA A 219 7.86 1.58 22.54
C ALA A 219 9.11 2.47 22.64
N ARG A 220 9.86 2.40 23.75
CA ARG A 220 11.13 3.12 23.92
C ARG A 220 12.20 2.64 22.93
N GLU A 221 12.28 1.33 22.70
CA GLU A 221 13.21 0.77 21.72
C GLU A 221 12.92 1.27 20.31
N VAL A 222 11.65 1.28 19.87
CA VAL A 222 11.26 1.80 18.57
C VAL A 222 11.52 3.31 18.49
N LEU A 223 11.18 4.08 19.53
CA LEU A 223 11.49 5.52 19.58
C LEU A 223 13.00 5.80 19.55
N ALA A 224 13.82 4.91 20.09
CA ALA A 224 15.27 5.03 20.00
C ALA A 224 15.81 4.69 18.59
N ARG A 225 15.02 4.07 17.72
CA ARG A 225 15.36 3.72 16.33
C ARG A 225 14.76 4.65 15.29
N VAL A 226 13.77 5.47 15.67
CA VAL A 226 12.99 6.38 14.82
C VAL A 226 13.11 7.83 15.32
#